data_45f6aa8ab38bb33695f724e16c15c2be
#
_entry.id   45f6aa8ab38bb33695f724e16c15c2be
#
_cell.length_a   1.000
_cell.length_b   1.000
_cell.length_c   1.000
_cell.angle_alpha   90.00
_cell.angle_beta   90.00
_cell.angle_gamma   90.00
#
_symmetry.space_group_name_H-M   'P 1'
#
loop_
_entity.id
_entity.type
_entity.pdbx_description
1 polymer ?
#
loop_
_entity_poly.entity_id
_entity_poly.type
_entity_poly.pdbx_seq_one_letter_code
_entity_poly.pdbx_strand_id
1 'polypeptide(L)'
;QLTMNFVESAGARMYNVDWGIEPSTILVSGPADVLNSMDSIVLDDFNLAELGSTTNYSYAIPIPEGCENLSGVTRATLRISFKDMQRTTVTATNFILENAPEDRTVDLLTEQLAVSIFGTSGDVGAITSDNILVTVDLADFGSAVGTYTVPAEVTVVGHDVGVSGGTYQV
;
A
#
# COMPACT_ATOMS: atom_id res chain seq x y z
N GLN A 1 17.38 16.81 -12.63
CA GLN A 1 17.03 16.39 -11.28
C GLN A 1 16.54 14.95 -11.30
N LEU A 2 16.82 14.16 -10.24
CA LEU A 2 16.24 12.83 -10.02
C LEU A 2 15.01 12.94 -9.13
N THR A 3 13.99 12.15 -9.41
CA THR A 3 12.74 12.11 -8.62
C THR A 3 12.19 10.69 -8.54
N MET A 4 11.15 10.50 -7.74
CA MET A 4 10.43 9.25 -7.53
C MET A 4 8.94 9.53 -7.58
N ASN A 5 8.16 8.63 -8.17
CA ASN A 5 6.71 8.65 -8.04
C ASN A 5 6.31 7.86 -6.79
N PHE A 6 5.42 8.43 -5.99
CA PHE A 6 4.91 7.75 -4.79
C PHE A 6 3.45 7.36 -4.97
N VAL A 7 3.16 6.09 -4.70
CA VAL A 7 1.80 5.55 -4.68
C VAL A 7 1.33 5.51 -3.23
N GLU A 8 0.31 6.29 -2.94
CA GLU A 8 -0.32 6.37 -1.62
C GLU A 8 -1.46 5.37 -1.47
N SER A 9 -1.71 4.98 -0.23
CA SER A 9 -2.88 4.19 0.15
C SER A 9 -3.36 4.57 1.56
N ALA A 10 -4.45 3.99 2.02
CA ALA A 10 -4.93 4.20 3.39
C ALA A 10 -3.83 3.86 4.40
N GLY A 11 -3.61 4.72 5.37
CA GLY A 11 -2.56 4.60 6.38
C GLY A 11 -1.13 4.87 5.90
N ALA A 12 -0.89 5.03 4.58
CA ALA A 12 0.43 5.27 3.99
C ALA A 12 0.40 6.50 3.08
N ARG A 13 0.63 7.68 3.65
CA ARG A 13 0.50 8.99 3.00
C ARG A 13 1.80 9.78 2.97
N MET A 14 2.01 10.56 1.91
CA MET A 14 3.21 11.38 1.71
C MET A 14 3.42 12.44 2.79
N TYR A 15 2.35 12.99 3.39
CA TYR A 15 2.51 13.97 4.48
C TYR A 15 3.22 13.38 5.71
N ASN A 16 3.16 12.06 5.88
CA ASN A 16 3.76 11.30 6.98
C ASN A 16 5.13 10.69 6.63
N VAL A 17 5.76 11.12 5.53
CA VAL A 17 7.01 10.54 5.02
C VAL A 17 8.11 11.58 4.99
N ASP A 18 9.31 11.19 5.43
CA ASP A 18 10.57 11.84 5.13
C ASP A 18 11.31 11.05 4.07
N TRP A 19 11.77 11.72 3.01
CA TRP A 19 12.47 11.07 1.93
C TRP A 19 13.53 11.97 1.28
N GLY A 20 14.47 11.34 0.57
CA GLY A 20 15.49 12.01 -0.24
C GLY A 20 16.18 11.05 -1.18
N ILE A 21 16.74 11.57 -2.25
CA ILE A 21 17.47 10.79 -3.28
C ILE A 21 18.91 11.25 -3.32
N GLU A 22 19.86 10.31 -3.30
CA GLU A 22 21.29 10.55 -3.39
C GLU A 22 21.92 9.74 -4.55
N PRO A 23 22.58 10.39 -5.55
CA PRO A 23 22.60 11.83 -5.76
C PRO A 23 21.22 12.37 -6.15
N SER A 24 20.93 13.63 -5.79
CA SER A 24 19.68 14.29 -6.18
C SER A 24 19.66 14.79 -7.62
N THR A 25 20.84 14.93 -8.23
CA THR A 25 21.03 15.39 -9.60
C THR A 25 22.12 14.62 -10.30
N ILE A 26 22.03 14.53 -11.62
CA ILE A 26 23.09 14.05 -12.51
C ILE A 26 23.27 15.04 -13.67
N LEU A 27 24.41 14.97 -14.33
CA LEU A 27 24.68 15.70 -15.56
C LEU A 27 24.40 14.79 -16.76
N VAL A 28 23.56 15.26 -17.67
CA VAL A 28 23.15 14.52 -18.87
C VAL A 28 23.44 15.37 -20.12
N SER A 29 23.99 14.77 -21.16
CA SER A 29 24.09 15.35 -22.51
C SER A 29 23.17 14.62 -23.46
N GLY A 30 22.72 15.32 -24.52
CA GLY A 30 21.83 14.75 -25.53
C GLY A 30 21.25 15.79 -26.46
N PRO A 31 20.32 15.40 -27.36
CA PRO A 31 19.60 16.29 -28.25
C PRO A 31 18.86 17.38 -27.48
N ALA A 32 18.93 18.63 -27.99
CA ALA A 32 18.36 19.79 -27.29
C ALA A 32 16.83 19.69 -27.10
N ASP A 33 16.12 19.11 -28.02
CA ASP A 33 14.67 18.86 -27.93
C ASP A 33 14.31 17.90 -26.82
N VAL A 34 15.10 16.83 -26.61
CA VAL A 34 14.93 15.89 -25.50
C VAL A 34 15.22 16.56 -24.17
N LEU A 35 16.37 17.25 -24.06
CA LEU A 35 16.78 17.93 -22.84
C LEU A 35 15.82 19.05 -22.43
N ASN A 36 15.29 19.82 -23.39
CA ASN A 36 14.36 20.91 -23.11
C ASN A 36 12.95 20.42 -22.74
N SER A 37 12.59 19.19 -23.08
CA SER A 37 11.30 18.59 -22.71
C SER A 37 11.34 17.86 -21.37
N MET A 38 12.51 17.75 -20.74
CA MET A 38 12.74 16.94 -19.54
C MET A 38 13.08 17.82 -18.33
N ASP A 39 12.15 17.95 -17.40
CA ASP A 39 12.38 18.65 -16.13
C ASP A 39 13.10 17.78 -15.10
N SER A 40 12.81 16.48 -15.11
CA SER A 40 13.37 15.50 -14.15
C SER A 40 13.44 14.11 -14.77
N ILE A 41 14.22 13.26 -14.14
CA ILE A 41 14.28 11.82 -14.43
C ILE A 41 13.60 11.08 -13.26
N VAL A 42 12.51 10.41 -13.54
CA VAL A 42 11.82 9.57 -12.57
C VAL A 42 12.56 8.23 -12.48
N LEU A 43 12.95 7.83 -11.26
CA LEU A 43 13.68 6.58 -11.05
C LEU A 43 12.77 5.37 -11.17
N ASP A 44 11.61 5.41 -10.49
CA ASP A 44 10.62 4.33 -10.46
C ASP A 44 9.35 4.81 -9.73
N ASP A 45 8.36 3.93 -9.62
CA ASP A 45 7.20 4.09 -8.74
C ASP A 45 7.48 3.38 -7.40
N PHE A 46 7.18 4.03 -6.28
CA PHE A 46 7.33 3.47 -4.93
C PHE A 46 5.99 3.43 -4.21
N ASN A 47 5.54 2.22 -3.87
CA ASN A 47 4.32 2.04 -3.10
C ASN A 47 4.60 2.22 -1.60
N LEU A 48 4.03 3.26 -1.00
CA LEU A 48 4.24 3.57 0.42
C LEU A 48 3.72 2.48 1.37
N ALA A 49 2.73 1.69 0.97
CA ALA A 49 2.24 0.58 1.79
C ALA A 49 3.29 -0.54 1.96
N GLU A 50 4.26 -0.64 1.05
CA GLU A 50 5.36 -1.62 1.09
C GLU A 50 6.55 -1.15 1.93
N LEU A 51 6.54 0.11 2.38
CA LEU A 51 7.60 0.66 3.22
C LEU A 51 7.61 -0.04 4.59
N GLY A 52 8.63 -0.85 4.80
CA GLY A 52 8.87 -1.61 6.03
C GLY A 52 10.00 -1.01 6.87
N SER A 53 10.84 -1.89 7.42
CA SER A 53 12.02 -1.51 8.19
C SER A 53 13.21 -1.08 7.33
N THR A 54 13.22 -1.44 6.03
CA THR A 54 14.23 -0.97 5.08
C THR A 54 13.95 0.49 4.76
N THR A 55 14.99 1.33 4.88
CA THR A 55 14.88 2.78 4.64
C THR A 55 15.72 3.26 3.46
N ASN A 56 16.47 2.36 2.81
CA ASN A 56 17.33 2.70 1.68
C ASN A 56 17.08 1.72 0.52
N TYR A 57 16.69 2.27 -0.61
CA TYR A 57 16.38 1.51 -1.82
C TYR A 57 17.25 2.02 -2.96
N SER A 58 17.90 1.13 -3.71
CA SER A 58 18.80 1.49 -4.80
C SER A 58 18.16 1.24 -6.15
N TYR A 59 18.07 2.29 -6.97
CA TYR A 59 17.47 2.28 -8.30
C TYR A 59 18.52 2.56 -9.38
N ALA A 60 18.40 1.90 -10.53
CA ALA A 60 19.13 2.29 -11.71
C ALA A 60 18.60 3.64 -12.22
N ILE A 61 19.46 4.51 -12.71
CA ILE A 61 19.05 5.78 -13.27
C ILE A 61 18.68 5.55 -14.74
N PRO A 62 17.40 5.70 -15.14
CA PRO A 62 16.99 5.52 -16.52
C PRO A 62 17.42 6.74 -17.35
N ILE A 63 18.36 6.54 -18.29
CA ILE A 63 18.80 7.60 -19.17
C ILE A 63 17.94 7.57 -20.43
N PRO A 64 17.33 8.69 -20.85
CA PRO A 64 16.52 8.77 -22.06
C PRO A 64 17.31 8.37 -23.31
N GLU A 65 16.61 7.81 -24.27
CA GLU A 65 17.22 7.40 -25.54
C GLU A 65 17.91 8.60 -26.24
N GLY A 66 19.10 8.38 -26.75
CA GLY A 66 19.91 9.40 -27.38
C GLY A 66 20.66 10.33 -26.40
N CYS A 67 20.49 10.13 -25.09
CA CYS A 67 21.21 10.89 -24.07
C CYS A 67 22.33 10.07 -23.43
N GLU A 68 23.32 10.77 -22.84
CA GLU A 68 24.46 10.18 -22.14
C GLU A 68 24.58 10.77 -20.75
N ASN A 69 24.80 9.93 -19.76
CA ASN A 69 25.07 10.31 -18.38
C ASN A 69 26.55 10.65 -18.18
N LEU A 70 26.86 11.91 -17.96
CA LEU A 70 28.24 12.40 -17.78
C LEU A 70 28.68 12.36 -16.31
N SER A 71 27.80 12.06 -15.37
CA SER A 71 28.14 12.03 -13.94
C SER A 71 28.88 10.77 -13.52
N GLY A 72 28.90 9.71 -14.35
CA GLY A 72 29.54 8.43 -14.03
C GLY A 72 28.77 7.60 -12.97
N VAL A 73 27.68 8.12 -12.41
CA VAL A 73 26.86 7.44 -11.40
C VAL A 73 25.66 6.78 -12.10
N THR A 74 25.55 5.46 -12.04
CA THR A 74 24.51 4.70 -12.71
C THR A 74 23.32 4.31 -11.83
N ARG A 75 23.45 4.53 -10.53
CA ARG A 75 22.41 4.21 -9.54
C ARG A 75 22.21 5.36 -8.56
N ALA A 76 20.99 5.53 -8.12
CA ALA A 76 20.65 6.46 -7.04
C ALA A 76 20.02 5.69 -5.88
N THR A 77 20.18 6.20 -4.67
CA THR A 77 19.59 5.63 -3.46
C THR A 77 18.46 6.53 -2.99
N LEU A 78 17.25 5.97 -2.94
CA LEU A 78 16.12 6.56 -2.22
C LEU A 78 16.27 6.25 -0.74
N ARG A 79 16.35 7.29 0.10
CA ARG A 79 16.15 7.16 1.55
C ARG A 79 14.75 7.59 1.87
N ILE A 80 14.00 6.74 2.59
CA ILE A 80 12.60 6.99 2.91
C ILE A 80 12.23 6.34 4.23
N SER A 81 11.45 7.05 5.04
CA SER A 81 10.91 6.53 6.30
C SER A 81 9.61 7.25 6.66
N PHE A 82 8.72 6.55 7.38
CA PHE A 82 7.60 7.24 8.01
C PHE A 82 8.05 8.06 9.21
N LYS A 83 7.44 9.23 9.40
CA LYS A 83 7.63 10.10 10.58
C LYS A 83 6.94 9.50 11.81
N ASP A 84 5.74 8.98 11.61
CA ASP A 84 4.91 8.33 12.63
C ASP A 84 4.17 7.14 11.98
N MET A 85 4.54 5.92 12.35
CA MET A 85 3.91 4.71 11.85
C MET A 85 3.73 3.71 12.98
N GLN A 86 2.49 3.39 13.27
CA GLN A 86 2.11 2.33 14.20
C GLN A 86 1.45 1.17 13.46
N ARG A 87 1.76 -0.04 13.90
CA ARG A 87 1.10 -1.27 13.46
C ARG A 87 0.53 -1.97 14.69
N THR A 88 -0.69 -2.44 14.59
CA THR A 88 -1.34 -3.19 15.67
C THR A 88 -2.34 -4.20 15.11
N THR A 89 -2.84 -5.06 15.98
CA THR A 89 -3.90 -6.01 15.64
C THR A 89 -5.15 -5.65 16.42
N VAL A 90 -6.27 -5.55 15.71
CA VAL A 90 -7.59 -5.28 16.29
C VAL A 90 -8.50 -6.45 15.97
N THR A 91 -9.36 -6.83 16.91
CA THR A 91 -10.35 -7.89 16.71
C THR A 91 -11.59 -7.30 16.05
N ALA A 92 -11.89 -7.75 14.83
CA ALA A 92 -13.12 -7.44 14.13
C ALA A 92 -14.24 -8.38 14.56
N THR A 93 -15.43 -7.82 14.75
CA THR A 93 -16.66 -8.56 15.13
C THR A 93 -17.83 -8.19 14.24
N ASN A 94 -17.68 -7.23 13.34
CA ASN A 94 -18.72 -6.79 12.42
C ASN A 94 -18.53 -7.50 11.06
N PHE A 95 -19.40 -8.46 10.79
CA PHE A 95 -19.39 -9.22 9.54
C PHE A 95 -20.62 -8.90 8.71
N ILE A 96 -20.43 -8.76 7.40
CA ILE A 96 -21.51 -8.67 6.41
C ILE A 96 -21.36 -9.82 5.42
N LEU A 97 -22.44 -10.57 5.22
CA LEU A 97 -22.55 -11.57 4.17
C LEU A 97 -23.25 -10.93 2.97
N GLU A 98 -22.57 -10.90 1.84
CA GLU A 98 -23.13 -10.42 0.57
C GLU A 98 -23.44 -11.60 -0.35
N ASN A 99 -24.44 -11.42 -1.22
CA ASN A 99 -24.87 -12.42 -2.20
C ASN A 99 -25.21 -13.79 -1.58
N ALA A 100 -25.71 -13.80 -0.36
CA ALA A 100 -26.16 -15.02 0.28
C ALA A 100 -27.34 -15.63 -0.51
N PRO A 101 -27.39 -16.96 -0.74
CA PRO A 101 -28.48 -17.60 -1.45
C PRO A 101 -29.80 -17.47 -0.68
N GLU A 102 -30.89 -17.09 -1.39
CA GLU A 102 -32.21 -16.87 -0.78
C GLU A 102 -32.92 -18.19 -0.39
N ASP A 103 -32.53 -19.29 -1.00
CA ASP A 103 -33.20 -20.59 -0.86
C ASP A 103 -32.67 -21.46 0.30
N ARG A 104 -31.67 -20.93 1.06
CA ARG A 104 -31.03 -21.65 2.16
C ARG A 104 -30.47 -20.72 3.23
N THR A 105 -30.27 -21.27 4.42
CA THR A 105 -29.64 -20.56 5.51
C THR A 105 -28.11 -20.67 5.40
N VAL A 106 -27.42 -19.56 5.59
CA VAL A 106 -25.97 -19.49 5.71
C VAL A 106 -25.65 -19.03 7.13
N ASP A 107 -24.85 -19.81 7.83
CA ASP A 107 -24.36 -19.48 9.17
C ASP A 107 -22.87 -19.19 9.11
N LEU A 108 -22.47 -18.02 9.60
CA LEU A 108 -21.07 -17.68 9.79
C LEU A 108 -20.56 -18.27 11.09
N LEU A 109 -19.58 -19.16 11.00
CA LEU A 109 -18.98 -19.81 12.18
C LEU A 109 -17.88 -18.99 12.82
N THR A 110 -17.29 -18.04 12.06
CA THR A 110 -16.26 -17.13 12.55
C THR A 110 -16.92 -15.94 13.26
N GLU A 111 -16.77 -15.87 14.57
CA GLU A 111 -17.33 -14.77 15.38
C GLU A 111 -16.36 -13.59 15.54
N GLN A 112 -15.07 -13.82 15.37
CA GLN A 112 -14.01 -12.85 15.55
C GLN A 112 -12.89 -13.06 14.53
N LEU A 113 -12.34 -11.96 14.02
CA LEU A 113 -11.22 -11.97 13.10
C LEU A 113 -10.13 -11.02 13.59
N ALA A 114 -8.92 -11.52 13.77
CA ALA A 114 -7.77 -10.67 14.08
C ALA A 114 -7.27 -9.96 12.82
N VAL A 115 -7.37 -8.64 12.79
CA VAL A 115 -7.01 -7.79 11.66
C VAL A 115 -5.79 -6.95 12.01
N SER A 116 -4.74 -7.05 11.22
CA SER A 116 -3.55 -6.20 11.34
C SER A 116 -3.75 -4.90 10.59
N ILE A 117 -3.59 -3.78 11.29
CA ILE A 117 -3.76 -2.43 10.76
C ILE A 117 -2.50 -1.59 10.91
N PHE A 118 -2.38 -0.55 10.10
CA PHE A 118 -1.27 0.41 10.16
C PHE A 118 -1.72 1.81 9.77
N GLY A 119 -1.04 2.81 10.34
CA GLY A 119 -1.29 4.22 10.08
C GLY A 119 -0.54 5.10 11.08
N THR A 120 -0.92 6.36 11.20
CA THR A 120 -0.37 7.23 12.24
C THR A 120 -0.77 6.69 13.62
N SER A 121 0.02 7.00 14.66
CA SER A 121 -0.29 6.59 16.04
C SER A 121 -1.65 7.12 16.52
N GLY A 122 -2.04 8.31 16.05
CA GLY A 122 -3.34 8.92 16.37
C GLY A 122 -4.50 8.17 15.73
N ASP A 123 -4.42 7.86 14.45
CA ASP A 123 -5.47 7.13 13.74
C ASP A 123 -5.60 5.70 14.24
N VAL A 124 -4.47 4.98 14.35
CA VAL A 124 -4.45 3.59 14.84
C VAL A 124 -4.96 3.49 16.27
N GLY A 125 -4.60 4.45 17.14
CA GLY A 125 -5.05 4.50 18.54
C GLY A 125 -6.54 4.78 18.71
N ALA A 126 -7.20 5.34 17.70
CA ALA A 126 -8.64 5.62 17.70
C ALA A 126 -9.49 4.45 17.19
N ILE A 127 -8.88 3.42 16.57
CA ILE A 127 -9.60 2.28 16.00
C ILE A 127 -10.10 1.34 17.10
N THR A 128 -11.37 0.99 16.97
CA THR A 128 -12.04 -0.06 17.76
C THR A 128 -12.61 -1.13 16.85
N SER A 129 -13.18 -2.20 17.40
CA SER A 129 -13.90 -3.22 16.62
C SER A 129 -15.01 -2.63 15.74
N ASP A 130 -15.64 -1.56 16.19
CA ASP A 130 -16.76 -0.92 15.47
C ASP A 130 -16.32 -0.21 14.17
N ASN A 131 -15.04 0.11 14.05
CA ASN A 131 -14.48 0.73 12.85
C ASN A 131 -14.09 -0.30 11.78
N ILE A 132 -14.08 -1.59 12.09
CA ILE A 132 -13.63 -2.64 11.19
C ILE A 132 -14.84 -3.42 10.67
N LEU A 133 -15.00 -3.41 9.36
CA LEU A 133 -16.02 -4.15 8.65
C LEU A 133 -15.40 -5.29 7.86
N VAL A 134 -15.90 -6.51 8.07
CA VAL A 134 -15.47 -7.71 7.34
C VAL A 134 -16.60 -8.11 6.40
N THR A 135 -16.37 -8.02 5.11
CA THR A 135 -17.34 -8.38 4.06
C THR A 135 -16.97 -9.72 3.45
N VAL A 136 -17.93 -10.63 3.41
CA VAL A 136 -17.80 -11.97 2.84
C VAL A 136 -18.75 -12.08 1.65
N ASP A 137 -18.20 -12.20 0.45
CA ASP A 137 -18.98 -12.38 -0.76
C ASP A 137 -19.24 -13.88 -1.03
N LEU A 138 -20.49 -14.26 -1.10
CA LEU A 138 -20.94 -15.64 -1.30
C LEU A 138 -21.43 -15.93 -2.73
N ALA A 139 -21.19 -15.02 -3.68
CA ALA A 139 -21.66 -15.18 -5.06
C ALA A 139 -21.25 -16.51 -5.69
N ASP A 140 -20.01 -16.94 -5.45
CA ASP A 140 -19.47 -18.21 -5.99
C ASP A 140 -19.93 -19.45 -5.20
N PHE A 141 -20.61 -19.27 -4.09
CA PHE A 141 -21.05 -20.35 -3.17
C PHE A 141 -22.55 -20.63 -3.22
N GLY A 142 -23.29 -20.06 -4.17
CA GLY A 142 -24.73 -20.18 -4.27
C GLY A 142 -25.29 -21.62 -4.36
N SER A 143 -24.50 -22.56 -4.87
CA SER A 143 -24.86 -24.00 -4.92
C SER A 143 -24.11 -24.88 -3.91
N ALA A 144 -23.23 -24.29 -3.08
CA ALA A 144 -22.42 -25.05 -2.13
C ALA A 144 -23.23 -25.61 -0.97
N VAL A 145 -22.86 -26.80 -0.51
CA VAL A 145 -23.45 -27.47 0.67
C VAL A 145 -22.31 -27.96 1.55
N GLY A 146 -22.35 -27.61 2.83
CA GLY A 146 -21.33 -27.99 3.80
C GLY A 146 -20.60 -26.73 4.38
N THR A 147 -19.44 -26.95 4.98
CA THR A 147 -18.63 -25.90 5.58
C THR A 147 -17.49 -25.53 4.63
N TYR A 148 -17.31 -24.25 4.40
CA TYR A 148 -16.30 -23.70 3.51
C TYR A 148 -15.52 -22.58 4.21
N THR A 149 -14.27 -22.39 3.80
CA THR A 149 -13.45 -21.23 4.16
C THR A 149 -13.51 -20.25 2.99
N VAL A 150 -13.95 -19.03 3.23
CA VAL A 150 -14.23 -18.03 2.20
C VAL A 150 -13.33 -16.81 2.41
N PRO A 151 -12.77 -16.24 1.33
CA PRO A 151 -12.06 -14.99 1.41
C PRO A 151 -12.95 -13.86 1.95
N ALA A 152 -12.39 -13.02 2.79
CA ALA A 152 -13.07 -11.87 3.38
C ALA A 152 -12.32 -10.58 3.04
N GLU A 153 -13.06 -9.55 2.65
CA GLU A 153 -12.55 -8.20 2.49
C GLU A 153 -12.68 -7.44 3.81
N VAL A 154 -11.62 -6.76 4.21
CA VAL A 154 -11.60 -5.97 5.44
C VAL A 154 -11.48 -4.50 5.09
N THR A 155 -12.43 -3.71 5.59
CA THR A 155 -12.47 -2.26 5.42
C THR A 155 -12.44 -1.56 6.78
N VAL A 156 -11.63 -0.51 6.90
CA VAL A 156 -11.62 0.37 8.08
C VAL A 156 -12.39 1.64 7.77
N VAL A 157 -13.31 2.00 8.63
CA VAL A 157 -14.22 3.15 8.45
C VAL A 157 -13.89 4.27 9.42
N GLY A 158 -13.87 5.50 8.92
CA GLY A 158 -13.77 6.72 9.74
C GLY A 158 -12.36 7.21 10.03
N HIS A 159 -11.32 6.45 9.71
CA HIS A 159 -9.91 6.80 9.93
C HIS A 159 -9.03 6.45 8.74
N ASP A 160 -7.91 7.16 8.57
CA ASP A 160 -6.93 6.86 7.51
C ASP A 160 -5.96 5.77 7.99
N VAL A 161 -6.46 4.54 7.97
CA VAL A 161 -5.75 3.34 8.43
C VAL A 161 -5.78 2.29 7.33
N GLY A 162 -4.63 1.71 7.05
CA GLY A 162 -4.47 0.59 6.12
C GLY A 162 -4.62 -0.75 6.80
N VAL A 163 -5.02 -1.75 6.02
CA VAL A 163 -5.09 -3.16 6.44
C VAL A 163 -3.90 -3.89 5.86
N SER A 164 -3.20 -4.65 6.70
CA SER A 164 -2.06 -5.48 6.30
C SER A 164 -2.33 -6.96 6.59
N GLY A 165 -1.51 -7.85 6.03
CA GLY A 165 -1.59 -9.28 6.34
C GLY A 165 -2.15 -10.16 5.22
N GLY A 166 -2.37 -9.63 4.03
CA GLY A 166 -2.80 -10.40 2.86
C GLY A 166 -4.30 -10.72 2.86
N THR A 167 -4.69 -11.88 2.36
CA THR A 167 -6.09 -12.30 2.26
C THR A 167 -6.56 -12.86 3.59
N TYR A 168 -7.60 -12.25 4.16
CA TYR A 168 -8.31 -12.78 5.31
C TYR A 168 -9.31 -13.85 4.88
N GLN A 169 -9.63 -14.78 5.79
CA GLN A 169 -10.55 -15.88 5.52
C GLN A 169 -11.45 -16.12 6.75
N VAL A 170 -12.67 -16.52 6.50
CA VAL A 170 -13.69 -16.84 7.49
C VAL A 170 -14.36 -18.18 7.22
#